data_f21fad4baa8f28df12448440f6a51e92
#
_entry.id   f21fad4baa8f28df12448440f6a51e92
#
_cell.length_a   1.000
_cell.length_b   1.000
_cell.length_c   1.000
_cell.angle_alpha   90.00
_cell.angle_beta   90.00
_cell.angle_gamma   90.00
#
_symmetry.space_group_name_H-M   'P 1'
#
loop_
_entity.id
_entity.type
_entity.pdbx_description
1 polymer ?
#
loop_
_entity_poly.entity_id
_entity_poly.type
_entity_poly.pdbx_seq_one_letter_code
_entity_poly.pdbx_strand_id
1 'polypeptide(L)'
;MLRALALSVLIAATPMPAPAGAADGRESGRVAWVTDGDTFRLESGERIRIAGIDAPETHRDQAKCAGETLVGLRAKDRATALLAGRQVTFRRVGRSYNRTVATVALDGHDLGTELVQIGVAAWWPRGRPKPDWCRRAY
;
A
#
# COMPACT_ATOMS: atom_id res chain seq x y z
N MET A 1 33.55 -60.72 -23.40
CA MET A 1 33.56 -59.34 -23.90
C MET A 1 32.19 -58.73 -23.63
N LEU A 2 32.00 -58.01 -22.49
CA LEU A 2 30.76 -57.29 -22.17
C LEU A 2 30.90 -55.83 -22.63
N ARG A 3 30.02 -55.40 -23.52
CA ARG A 3 29.90 -53.99 -23.91
C ARG A 3 28.89 -53.33 -22.98
N ALA A 4 29.35 -52.36 -22.19
CA ALA A 4 28.51 -51.51 -21.39
C ALA A 4 27.89 -50.44 -22.29
N LEU A 5 26.54 -50.40 -22.37
CA LEU A 5 25.78 -49.31 -22.98
C LEU A 5 25.62 -48.20 -21.93
N ALA A 6 26.26 -47.06 -22.18
CA ALA A 6 26.00 -45.85 -21.38
C ALA A 6 24.71 -45.15 -21.85
N LEU A 7 23.71 -45.11 -20.99
CA LEU A 7 22.48 -44.42 -21.22
C LEU A 7 22.65 -42.94 -20.84
N SER A 8 22.80 -42.04 -21.83
CA SER A 8 22.86 -40.59 -21.58
C SER A 8 21.44 -40.05 -21.35
N VAL A 9 21.16 -39.67 -20.12
CA VAL A 9 19.91 -38.97 -19.79
C VAL A 9 20.06 -37.49 -20.14
N LEU A 10 19.36 -37.05 -21.17
CA LEU A 10 19.26 -35.64 -21.53
C LEU A 10 18.25 -34.97 -20.61
N ILE A 11 18.70 -34.19 -19.64
CA ILE A 11 17.81 -33.36 -18.79
C ILE A 11 17.45 -32.11 -19.59
N ALA A 12 16.25 -32.06 -20.13
CA ALA A 12 15.69 -30.86 -20.73
C ALA A 12 15.40 -29.82 -19.65
N ALA A 13 16.15 -28.74 -19.63
CA ALA A 13 15.85 -27.59 -18.79
C ALA A 13 14.59 -26.89 -19.34
N THR A 14 13.47 -26.98 -18.63
CA THR A 14 12.28 -26.19 -18.93
C THR A 14 12.55 -24.73 -18.63
N PRO A 15 12.35 -23.78 -19.58
CA PRO A 15 12.47 -22.37 -19.28
C PRO A 15 11.38 -21.97 -18.29
N MET A 16 11.79 -21.41 -17.14
CA MET A 16 10.86 -20.76 -16.24
C MET A 16 10.24 -19.54 -16.93
N PRO A 17 8.92 -19.34 -16.89
CA PRO A 17 8.33 -18.13 -17.40
C PRO A 17 8.90 -16.93 -16.64
N ALA A 18 9.42 -15.94 -17.36
CA ALA A 18 9.81 -14.66 -16.79
C ALA A 18 8.58 -14.01 -16.12
N PRO A 19 8.73 -13.32 -14.97
CA PRO A 19 7.64 -12.60 -14.37
C PRO A 19 7.10 -11.62 -15.41
N ALA A 20 5.79 -11.69 -15.69
CA ALA A 20 5.12 -10.76 -16.59
C ALA A 20 5.36 -9.34 -16.06
N GLY A 21 6.26 -8.61 -16.70
CA GLY A 21 6.50 -7.21 -16.42
C GLY A 21 5.19 -6.45 -16.56
N ALA A 22 4.88 -5.60 -15.61
CA ALA A 22 3.64 -4.85 -15.54
C ALA A 22 3.46 -3.97 -16.78
N ALA A 23 2.77 -4.47 -17.78
CA ALA A 23 2.50 -3.78 -19.04
C ALA A 23 1.59 -2.55 -18.88
N ASP A 24 1.02 -2.32 -17.67
CA ASP A 24 0.08 -1.25 -17.36
C ASP A 24 0.60 -0.22 -16.35
N GLY A 25 1.90 -0.18 -16.09
CA GLY A 25 2.53 0.74 -15.13
C GLY A 25 2.21 0.46 -13.66
N ARG A 26 1.69 -0.73 -13.34
CA ARG A 26 1.52 -1.22 -11.96
C ARG A 26 2.81 -1.83 -11.45
N GLU A 27 3.08 -1.54 -10.21
CA GLU A 27 4.19 -2.10 -9.45
C GLU A 27 3.63 -2.86 -8.25
N SER A 28 4.46 -3.67 -7.62
CA SER A 28 4.05 -4.38 -6.41
C SER A 28 5.12 -4.26 -5.32
N GLY A 29 4.69 -4.36 -4.07
CA GLY A 29 5.59 -4.33 -2.93
C GLY A 29 4.92 -4.86 -1.67
N ARG A 30 5.75 -5.32 -0.72
CA ARG A 30 5.29 -5.77 0.58
C ARG A 30 5.30 -4.60 1.56
N VAL A 31 4.22 -4.43 2.31
CA VAL A 31 4.10 -3.42 3.36
C VAL A 31 4.93 -3.82 4.56
N ALA A 32 5.93 -3.01 4.91
CA ALA A 32 6.76 -3.20 6.09
C ALA A 32 6.06 -2.66 7.35
N TRP A 33 5.54 -1.42 7.29
CA TRP A 33 4.74 -0.82 8.38
C TRP A 33 3.86 0.31 7.89
N VAL A 34 2.82 0.61 8.67
CA VAL A 34 1.88 1.70 8.44
C VAL A 34 2.33 2.94 9.25
N THR A 35 2.42 4.09 8.61
CA THR A 35 2.76 5.37 9.24
C THR A 35 1.53 6.01 9.88
N ASP A 36 0.45 6.08 9.10
CA ASP A 36 -0.88 6.57 9.47
C ASP A 36 -1.94 5.94 8.57
N GLY A 37 -3.21 6.34 8.69
CA GLY A 37 -4.32 5.70 7.98
C GLY A 37 -4.27 5.78 6.45
N ASP A 38 -3.47 6.68 5.86
CA ASP A 38 -3.34 6.83 4.40
C ASP A 38 -1.91 6.69 3.88
N THR A 39 -0.95 6.37 4.75
CA THR A 39 0.48 6.31 4.40
C THR A 39 1.14 5.08 5.02
N PHE A 40 1.87 4.34 4.20
CA PHE A 40 2.64 3.19 4.63
C PHE A 40 4.02 3.16 3.97
N ARG A 41 4.90 2.29 4.48
CA ARG A 41 6.23 2.05 3.93
C ARG A 41 6.35 0.62 3.43
N LEU A 42 6.93 0.46 2.25
CA LEU A 42 7.29 -0.83 1.68
C LEU A 42 8.61 -1.35 2.29
N GLU A 43 8.85 -2.65 2.18
CA GLU A 43 10.14 -3.26 2.55
C GLU A 43 11.32 -2.67 1.77
N SER A 44 11.08 -2.16 0.56
CA SER A 44 12.07 -1.40 -0.22
C SER A 44 12.50 -0.08 0.43
N GLY A 45 11.80 0.36 1.47
CA GLY A 45 11.99 1.65 2.12
C GLY A 45 11.16 2.78 1.52
N GLU A 46 10.49 2.56 0.40
CA GLU A 46 9.66 3.56 -0.25
C GLU A 46 8.42 3.88 0.58
N ARG A 47 8.09 5.17 0.68
CA ARG A 47 6.88 5.66 1.37
C ARG A 47 5.78 5.91 0.36
N ILE A 48 4.66 5.23 0.55
CA ILE A 48 3.47 5.34 -0.30
C ILE A 48 2.38 6.10 0.45
N ARG A 49 1.89 7.17 -0.15
CA ARG A 49 0.69 7.88 0.26
C ARG A 49 -0.44 7.54 -0.72
N ILE A 50 -1.54 7.03 -0.20
CA ILE A 50 -2.68 6.64 -1.04
C ILE A 50 -3.35 7.90 -1.60
N ALA A 51 -3.58 7.91 -2.91
CA ALA A 51 -4.18 9.04 -3.61
C ALA A 51 -5.67 9.20 -3.29
N GLY A 52 -6.16 10.44 -3.28
CA GLY A 52 -7.58 10.75 -3.22
C GLY A 52 -8.26 10.59 -1.86
N ILE A 53 -7.53 10.20 -0.83
CA ILE A 53 -8.04 10.08 0.54
C ILE A 53 -7.17 10.88 1.52
N ASP A 54 -7.71 11.11 2.71
CA ASP A 54 -7.03 11.72 3.84
C ASP A 54 -7.40 10.97 5.12
N ALA A 55 -6.41 10.72 5.96
CA ALA A 55 -6.60 10.13 7.28
C ALA A 55 -6.30 11.16 8.38
N PRO A 56 -6.88 11.00 9.58
CA PRO A 56 -6.58 11.89 10.70
C PRO A 56 -5.12 11.75 11.14
N GLU A 57 -4.54 12.87 11.57
CA GLU A 57 -3.15 12.96 11.99
C GLU A 57 -2.89 12.17 13.29
N THR A 58 -1.77 11.49 13.35
CA THR A 58 -1.36 10.70 14.53
C THR A 58 -0.49 11.49 15.51
N HIS A 59 0.04 12.64 15.08
CA HIS A 59 0.93 13.49 15.87
C HIS A 59 0.25 14.81 16.25
N ARG A 60 0.39 15.22 17.50
CA ARG A 60 -0.25 16.42 18.05
C ARG A 60 0.17 17.73 17.38
N ASP A 61 1.40 17.80 16.91
CA ASP A 61 1.97 18.96 16.20
C ASP A 61 1.41 19.12 14.78
N GLN A 62 0.76 18.10 14.23
CA GLN A 62 0.14 18.09 12.90
C GLN A 62 -1.39 18.12 12.98
N ALA A 63 -1.97 17.63 14.08
CA ALA A 63 -3.40 17.58 14.30
C ALA A 63 -3.97 18.95 14.68
N LYS A 64 -5.18 19.24 14.23
CA LYS A 64 -5.90 20.49 14.55
C LYS A 64 -6.52 20.50 15.95
N CYS A 65 -6.73 19.32 16.55
CA CYS A 65 -7.28 19.16 17.89
C CYS A 65 -6.86 17.80 18.50
N ALA A 66 -6.97 17.67 19.81
CA ALA A 66 -6.64 16.42 20.51
C ALA A 66 -7.51 15.23 20.06
N GLY A 67 -8.77 15.47 19.70
CA GLY A 67 -9.67 14.46 19.17
C GLY A 67 -9.17 13.86 17.87
N GLU A 68 -8.60 14.66 16.96
CA GLU A 68 -8.01 14.18 15.72
C GLU A 68 -6.88 13.18 15.98
N THR A 69 -5.97 13.47 16.92
CA THR A 69 -4.87 12.56 17.26
C THR A 69 -5.37 11.20 17.75
N LEU A 70 -6.42 11.18 18.58
CA LEU A 70 -7.01 9.93 19.08
C LEU A 70 -7.62 9.11 17.94
N VAL A 71 -8.37 9.76 17.08
CA VAL A 71 -8.96 9.10 15.89
C VAL A 71 -7.86 8.64 14.93
N GLY A 72 -6.79 9.43 14.77
CA GLY A 72 -5.63 9.09 13.95
C GLY A 72 -4.91 7.83 14.43
N LEU A 73 -4.69 7.68 15.74
CA LEU A 73 -4.09 6.48 16.30
C LEU A 73 -4.97 5.24 16.06
N ARG A 74 -6.29 5.34 16.25
CA ARG A 74 -7.23 4.25 15.94
C ARG A 74 -7.25 3.91 14.45
N ALA A 75 -7.22 4.92 13.58
CA ALA A 75 -7.16 4.74 12.14
C ALA A 75 -5.86 4.00 11.74
N LYS A 76 -4.73 4.40 12.30
CA LYS A 76 -3.45 3.72 12.11
C LYS A 76 -3.49 2.27 12.55
N ASP A 77 -4.05 1.95 13.72
CA ASP A 77 -4.15 0.58 14.22
C ASP A 77 -5.00 -0.29 13.28
N ARG A 78 -6.12 0.23 12.78
CA ARG A 78 -6.97 -0.48 11.82
C ARG A 78 -6.29 -0.67 10.47
N ALA A 79 -5.61 0.34 9.95
CA ALA A 79 -4.84 0.24 8.72
C ALA A 79 -3.67 -0.75 8.88
N THR A 80 -3.02 -0.78 10.05
CA THR A 80 -1.96 -1.74 10.36
C THR A 80 -2.48 -3.17 10.35
N ALA A 81 -3.64 -3.42 10.98
CA ALA A 81 -4.26 -4.75 10.99
C ALA A 81 -4.60 -5.24 9.57
N LEU A 82 -4.97 -4.31 8.67
CA LEU A 82 -5.29 -4.63 7.28
C LEU A 82 -4.05 -4.87 6.42
N LEU A 83 -2.99 -4.08 6.61
CA LEU A 83 -1.90 -3.92 5.64
C LEU A 83 -0.55 -4.52 6.05
N ALA A 84 -0.25 -4.65 7.34
CA ALA A 84 1.08 -5.08 7.78
C ALA A 84 1.47 -6.45 7.20
N GLY A 85 2.64 -6.51 6.54
CA GLY A 85 3.13 -7.72 5.91
C GLY A 85 2.41 -8.15 4.63
N ARG A 86 1.40 -7.39 4.18
CA ARG A 86 0.65 -7.71 2.97
C ARG A 86 1.35 -7.25 1.70
N GLN A 87 1.14 -7.99 0.62
CA GLN A 87 1.54 -7.60 -0.71
C GLN A 87 0.48 -6.67 -1.30
N VAL A 88 0.88 -5.52 -1.80
CA VAL A 88 0.01 -4.56 -2.51
C VAL A 88 0.49 -4.36 -3.93
N THR A 89 -0.41 -3.96 -4.81
CA THR A 89 -0.08 -3.42 -6.13
C THR A 89 -0.41 -1.94 -6.16
N PHE A 90 0.40 -1.15 -6.86
CA PHE A 90 0.19 0.30 -6.89
C PHE A 90 0.62 0.90 -8.22
N ARG A 91 0.00 2.03 -8.55
CA ARG A 91 0.38 2.88 -9.69
C ARG A 91 0.72 4.27 -9.18
N ARG A 92 1.89 4.76 -9.52
CA ARG A 92 2.34 6.12 -9.18
C ARG A 92 1.50 7.14 -9.92
N VAL A 93 0.98 8.13 -9.21
CA VAL A 93 0.22 9.25 -9.79
C VAL A 93 0.83 10.61 -9.45
N GLY A 94 1.83 10.66 -8.58
CA GLY A 94 2.51 11.90 -8.22
C GLY A 94 3.50 11.73 -7.06
N ARG A 95 3.92 12.86 -6.53
CA ARG A 95 4.79 12.96 -5.34
C ARG A 95 4.25 14.02 -4.39
N SER A 96 4.45 13.81 -3.10
CA SER A 96 4.14 14.75 -2.04
C SER A 96 5.27 14.70 -1.01
N TYR A 97 6.07 15.75 -0.96
CA TYR A 97 7.32 15.75 -0.18
C TYR A 97 8.21 14.56 -0.59
N ASN A 98 8.64 13.74 0.35
CA ASN A 98 9.45 12.54 0.11
C ASN A 98 8.62 11.24 -0.02
N ARG A 99 7.32 11.35 -0.34
CA ARG A 99 6.40 10.22 -0.52
C ARG A 99 5.99 10.09 -1.98
N THR A 100 5.86 8.87 -2.45
CA THR A 100 5.16 8.56 -3.69
C THR A 100 3.66 8.61 -3.43
N VAL A 101 2.92 9.38 -4.24
CA VAL A 101 1.46 9.34 -4.25
C VAL A 101 1.01 8.30 -5.27
N ALA A 102 0.18 7.36 -4.87
CA ALA A 102 -0.22 6.23 -5.70
C ALA A 102 -1.68 5.80 -5.47
N THR A 103 -2.31 5.30 -6.51
CA THR A 103 -3.47 4.42 -6.36
C THR A 103 -2.97 3.03 -5.94
N VAL A 104 -3.64 2.40 -4.99
CA VAL A 104 -3.18 1.14 -4.39
C VAL A 104 -4.32 0.13 -4.39
N ALA A 105 -4.00 -1.11 -4.69
CA ALA A 105 -4.93 -2.23 -4.58
C ALA A 105 -4.39 -3.30 -3.61
N LEU A 106 -5.30 -3.87 -2.84
CA LEU A 106 -5.08 -5.02 -1.97
C LEU A 106 -6.04 -6.14 -2.40
N ASP A 107 -5.51 -7.33 -2.70
CA ASP A 107 -6.29 -8.48 -3.18
C ASP A 107 -7.21 -8.13 -4.37
N GLY A 108 -6.77 -7.24 -5.27
CA GLY A 108 -7.52 -6.79 -6.43
C GLY A 108 -8.57 -5.71 -6.17
N HIS A 109 -8.77 -5.28 -4.93
CA HIS A 109 -9.71 -4.23 -4.54
C HIS A 109 -8.98 -2.89 -4.32
N ASP A 110 -9.65 -1.78 -4.65
CA ASP A 110 -9.11 -0.44 -4.40
C ASP A 110 -9.01 -0.18 -2.90
N LEU A 111 -7.78 0.02 -2.43
CA LEU A 111 -7.48 0.19 -1.01
C LEU A 111 -8.03 1.52 -0.47
N GLY A 112 -8.04 2.58 -1.28
CA GLY A 112 -8.61 3.87 -0.88
C GLY A 112 -10.09 3.75 -0.54
N THR A 113 -10.84 3.07 -1.40
CA THR A 113 -12.27 2.77 -1.18
C THR A 113 -12.47 1.96 0.11
N GLU A 114 -11.69 0.91 0.31
CA GLU A 114 -11.79 0.06 1.50
C GLU A 114 -11.53 0.85 2.80
N LEU A 115 -10.48 1.66 2.83
CA LEU A 115 -10.14 2.47 4.01
C LEU A 115 -11.21 3.53 4.34
N VAL A 116 -11.86 4.10 3.31
CA VAL A 116 -12.99 5.01 3.51
C VAL A 116 -14.21 4.27 4.05
N GLN A 117 -14.53 3.11 3.48
CA GLN A 117 -15.68 2.30 3.93
C GLN A 117 -15.57 1.84 5.38
N ILE A 118 -14.37 1.48 5.82
CA ILE A 118 -14.14 1.09 7.23
C ILE A 118 -13.87 2.28 8.16
N GLY A 119 -13.97 3.52 7.67
CA GLY A 119 -13.85 4.73 8.50
C GLY A 119 -12.42 5.08 8.93
N VAL A 120 -11.41 4.56 8.28
CA VAL A 120 -9.99 4.90 8.52
C VAL A 120 -9.61 6.22 7.86
N ALA A 121 -10.22 6.52 6.72
CA ALA A 121 -9.96 7.70 5.93
C ALA A 121 -11.25 8.32 5.40
N ALA A 122 -11.15 9.50 4.83
CA ALA A 122 -12.22 10.18 4.11
C ALA A 122 -11.76 10.55 2.69
N TRP A 123 -12.69 10.65 1.75
CA TRP A 123 -12.40 11.12 0.40
C TRP A 123 -11.87 12.54 0.42
N TRP A 124 -10.76 12.73 -0.26
CA TRP A 124 -10.15 14.04 -0.50
C TRP A 124 -9.68 14.16 -1.95
N PRO A 125 -10.61 14.31 -2.89
CA PRO A 125 -10.26 14.48 -4.29
C PRO A 125 -9.61 15.85 -4.53
N ARG A 126 -8.82 15.93 -5.60
CA ARG A 126 -8.12 17.17 -5.98
C ARG A 126 -9.10 18.36 -6.06
N GLY A 127 -8.68 19.53 -5.55
CA GLY A 127 -9.48 20.75 -5.56
C GLY A 127 -10.57 20.84 -4.50
N ARG A 128 -10.69 19.83 -3.63
CA ARG A 128 -11.64 19.88 -2.50
C ARG A 128 -10.91 20.27 -1.21
N PRO A 129 -11.62 20.92 -0.25
CA PRO A 129 -11.07 21.18 1.07
C PRO A 129 -10.65 19.87 1.77
N LYS A 130 -9.55 19.95 2.54
CA LYS A 130 -9.11 18.82 3.37
C LYS A 130 -10.22 18.46 4.37
N PRO A 131 -10.50 17.17 4.60
CA PRO A 131 -11.46 16.74 5.63
C PRO A 131 -11.15 17.33 7.00
N ASP A 132 -12.18 17.78 7.71
CA ASP A 132 -12.07 18.29 9.07
C ASP A 132 -12.36 17.17 10.08
N TRP A 133 -11.29 16.57 10.57
CA TRP A 133 -11.36 15.46 11.49
C TRP A 133 -11.79 15.86 12.90
N CYS A 134 -11.65 17.13 13.28
CA CYS A 134 -12.14 17.62 14.55
C CYS A 134 -13.67 17.66 14.63
N ARG A 135 -14.34 17.86 13.49
CA ARG A 135 -15.80 17.78 13.37
C ARG A 135 -16.33 16.36 13.19
N ARG A 136 -15.47 15.44 12.70
CA ARG A 136 -15.84 14.04 12.43
C ARG A 136 -15.53 13.10 13.59
N ALA A 137 -14.78 13.56 14.59
CA ALA A 137 -14.31 12.74 15.70
C ALA A 137 -15.41 12.42 16.76
N TYR A 138 -16.65 12.87 16.55
CA TYR A 138 -17.78 12.68 17.46
C TYR A 138 -18.95 12.03 16.77
#